data_9072d70ec2f673b4d2af7ec447e2d9e7
#
_entry.id   9072d70ec2f673b4d2af7ec447e2d9e7
#
_cell.length_a   1.000
_cell.length_b   1.000
_cell.length_c   1.000
_cell.angle_alpha   90.00
_cell.angle_beta   90.00
_cell.angle_gamma   90.00
#
_symmetry.space_group_name_H-M   'P 1'
#
loop_
_entity.id
_entity.type
_entity.pdbx_description
1 polymer ?
#
loop_
_entity_poly.entity_id
_entity_poly.type
_entity_poly.pdbx_seq_one_letter_code
_entity_poly.pdbx_strand_id
1 'polypeptide(L)'
;MEFLRTPDERFADLEDYDFEPHYRTITTADGTELRFHFVDEGPRNAAPILLLHGNPSWSYLHRKMIRGLVVRGHRVLALDLIGMGRSDKPTDKADYSLANHVDWVGQWLVAEDLSNITLYCQDWGGITGLNLLPFHGDRFSRVIASNTGVPAGEGATKGIENWLAFVSSVEELPISGVMQSGTARRLSDGEKAAYDAPFPDGTFQASPLAFPFLIPVQPDNPGVPMCLAMWEFLETWTKPFLTVFGTEDAISYKAGAHLKMQRKIPGAAGQQHIEIEGANHFIQEDAPEQLVEIIDQFTKQGQN
;
A
#
# COMPACT_ATOMS: atom_id res chain seq x y z
N MET A 1 -18.39 6.19 -15.22
CA MET A 1 -16.90 6.24 -15.10
C MET A 1 -16.28 5.62 -16.34
N GLU A 2 -15.36 6.32 -17.01
CA GLU A 2 -14.57 5.76 -18.11
C GLU A 2 -13.25 5.22 -17.54
N PHE A 3 -12.74 4.12 -18.09
CA PHE A 3 -11.49 3.52 -17.62
C PHE A 3 -10.69 2.89 -18.76
N LEU A 4 -9.39 2.78 -18.54
CA LEU A 4 -8.45 2.05 -19.38
C LEU A 4 -8.02 0.75 -18.69
N ARG A 5 -7.58 -0.20 -19.50
CA ARG A 5 -6.96 -1.44 -19.05
C ARG A 5 -5.63 -1.59 -19.73
N THR A 6 -4.56 -1.69 -18.94
CA THR A 6 -3.23 -1.95 -19.50
C THR A 6 -3.24 -3.31 -20.20
N PRO A 7 -2.74 -3.38 -21.43
CA PRO A 7 -2.64 -4.65 -22.18
C PRO A 7 -1.81 -5.69 -21.44
N ASP A 8 -2.27 -6.95 -21.42
CA ASP A 8 -1.64 -8.02 -20.64
C ASP A 8 -0.21 -8.35 -21.11
N GLU A 9 0.13 -8.09 -22.37
CA GLU A 9 1.49 -8.23 -22.92
C GLU A 9 2.52 -7.32 -22.25
N ARG A 10 2.07 -6.21 -21.65
CA ARG A 10 2.96 -5.30 -20.88
C ARG A 10 3.50 -5.95 -19.61
N PHE A 11 2.86 -7.01 -19.14
CA PHE A 11 3.23 -7.73 -17.92
C PHE A 11 3.91 -9.08 -18.21
N ALA A 12 4.20 -9.36 -19.49
CA ALA A 12 4.94 -10.55 -19.86
C ALA A 12 6.43 -10.40 -19.52
N ASP A 13 7.05 -11.49 -19.06
CA ASP A 13 8.50 -11.60 -18.84
C ASP A 13 9.12 -10.51 -17.95
N LEU A 14 8.35 -10.01 -16.97
CA LEU A 14 8.86 -9.04 -15.99
C LEU A 14 9.86 -9.69 -15.04
N GLU A 15 10.94 -8.98 -14.73
CA GLU A 15 11.99 -9.44 -13.84
C GLU A 15 11.42 -9.81 -12.46
N ASP A 16 11.64 -11.06 -12.02
CA ASP A 16 11.18 -11.58 -10.72
C ASP A 16 9.65 -11.53 -10.49
N TYR A 17 8.82 -11.52 -11.55
CA TYR A 17 7.37 -11.41 -11.40
C TYR A 17 6.62 -12.36 -12.33
N ASP A 18 6.57 -13.64 -11.96
CA ASP A 18 5.92 -14.74 -12.68
C ASP A 18 4.69 -15.30 -11.91
N PHE A 19 4.04 -14.47 -11.08
CA PHE A 19 2.86 -14.85 -10.32
C PHE A 19 1.63 -14.96 -11.23
N GLU A 20 0.78 -15.96 -10.95
CA GLU A 20 -0.50 -16.11 -11.63
C GLU A 20 -1.43 -14.94 -11.27
N PRO A 21 -1.98 -14.20 -12.25
CA PRO A 21 -2.86 -13.09 -11.95
C PRO A 21 -4.24 -13.57 -11.54
N HIS A 22 -4.78 -13.01 -10.45
CA HIS A 22 -6.16 -13.19 -10.02
C HIS A 22 -6.93 -11.88 -10.16
N TYR A 23 -8.23 -11.99 -10.40
CA TYR A 23 -9.10 -10.82 -10.62
C TYR A 23 -10.41 -10.95 -9.88
N ARG A 24 -10.91 -9.82 -9.36
CA ARG A 24 -12.28 -9.62 -8.90
C ARG A 24 -12.90 -8.44 -9.61
N THR A 25 -14.19 -8.50 -9.81
CA THR A 25 -14.99 -7.35 -10.21
C THR A 25 -15.42 -6.62 -8.94
N ILE A 26 -15.18 -5.31 -8.92
CA ILE A 26 -15.74 -4.40 -7.93
C ILE A 26 -16.70 -3.45 -8.63
N THR A 27 -17.69 -2.93 -7.92
CA THR A 27 -18.69 -2.02 -8.47
C THR A 27 -18.52 -0.63 -7.87
N THR A 28 -18.39 0.38 -8.71
CA THR A 28 -18.29 1.77 -8.28
C THR A 28 -19.67 2.34 -7.94
N ALA A 29 -19.71 3.51 -7.29
CA ALA A 29 -20.95 4.15 -6.88
C ALA A 29 -21.90 4.49 -8.05
N ASP A 30 -21.36 4.71 -9.27
CA ASP A 30 -22.15 4.94 -10.48
C ASP A 30 -22.55 3.65 -11.23
N GLY A 31 -22.24 2.47 -10.64
CA GLY A 31 -22.54 1.17 -11.21
C GLY A 31 -21.54 0.65 -12.23
N THR A 32 -20.41 1.33 -12.44
CA THR A 32 -19.33 0.83 -13.33
C THR A 32 -18.65 -0.38 -12.69
N GLU A 33 -18.45 -1.44 -13.46
CA GLU A 33 -17.70 -2.62 -13.03
C GLU A 33 -16.23 -2.47 -13.42
N LEU A 34 -15.34 -2.52 -12.42
CA LEU A 34 -13.89 -2.46 -12.61
C LEU A 34 -13.22 -3.78 -12.25
N ARG A 35 -12.23 -4.17 -13.02
CA ARG A 35 -11.36 -5.31 -12.73
C ARG A 35 -10.33 -4.92 -11.67
N PHE A 36 -10.34 -5.65 -10.56
CA PHE A 36 -9.38 -5.50 -9.46
C PHE A 36 -8.42 -6.70 -9.47
N HIS A 37 -7.13 -6.45 -9.64
CA HIS A 37 -6.09 -7.48 -9.70
C HIS A 37 -5.51 -7.75 -8.32
N PHE A 38 -5.14 -9.00 -8.09
CA PHE A 38 -4.34 -9.41 -6.93
C PHE A 38 -3.52 -10.67 -7.24
N VAL A 39 -2.43 -10.83 -6.50
CA VAL A 39 -1.65 -12.06 -6.38
C VAL A 39 -2.14 -12.81 -5.16
N ASP A 40 -2.22 -14.15 -5.22
CA ASP A 40 -2.58 -15.02 -4.08
C ASP A 40 -1.74 -16.28 -4.13
N GLU A 41 -0.66 -16.29 -3.37
CA GLU A 41 0.36 -17.33 -3.37
C GLU A 41 0.45 -18.05 -2.02
N GLY A 42 0.91 -19.30 -2.05
CA GLY A 42 1.11 -20.14 -0.86
C GLY A 42 -0.11 -20.98 -0.48
N PRO A 43 -0.07 -21.66 0.68
CA PRO A 43 -1.09 -22.63 1.07
C PRO A 43 -2.41 -21.94 1.46
N ARG A 44 -3.49 -22.30 0.76
CA ARG A 44 -4.83 -21.69 0.91
C ARG A 44 -5.44 -21.81 2.32
N ASN A 45 -5.00 -22.75 3.13
CA ASN A 45 -5.44 -22.98 4.50
C ASN A 45 -4.62 -22.22 5.56
N ALA A 46 -3.55 -21.52 5.17
CA ALA A 46 -2.81 -20.68 6.08
C ALA A 46 -3.52 -19.33 6.30
N ALA A 47 -3.33 -18.73 7.47
CA ALA A 47 -3.81 -17.39 7.75
C ALA A 47 -3.17 -16.38 6.77
N PRO A 48 -3.97 -15.53 6.10
CA PRO A 48 -3.47 -14.69 5.03
C PRO A 48 -2.65 -13.50 5.55
N ILE A 49 -1.59 -13.18 4.80
CA ILE A 49 -0.85 -11.92 4.89
C ILE A 49 -1.30 -11.06 3.71
N LEU A 50 -1.90 -9.92 3.99
CA LEU A 50 -2.34 -8.95 2.99
C LEU A 50 -1.30 -7.84 2.87
N LEU A 51 -0.76 -7.67 1.67
CA LEU A 51 0.24 -6.65 1.34
C LEU A 51 -0.42 -5.54 0.51
N LEU A 52 -0.39 -4.31 1.02
CA LEU A 52 -0.91 -3.13 0.34
C LEU A 52 0.22 -2.17 -0.02
N HIS A 53 0.37 -1.91 -1.31
CA HIS A 53 1.35 -0.99 -1.88
C HIS A 53 0.88 0.46 -1.84
N GLY A 54 1.80 1.39 -2.12
CA GLY A 54 1.52 2.82 -2.27
C GLY A 54 1.69 3.36 -3.69
N ASN A 55 1.69 4.69 -3.79
CA ASN A 55 1.81 5.44 -5.04
C ASN A 55 3.28 5.75 -5.36
N PRO A 56 3.76 5.57 -6.59
CA PRO A 56 3.08 5.07 -7.79
C PRO A 56 3.37 3.59 -8.10
N SER A 57 3.54 2.77 -7.08
CA SER A 57 3.90 1.36 -7.24
C SER A 57 2.68 0.45 -7.51
N TRP A 58 2.90 -0.86 -7.49
CA TRP A 58 1.91 -1.91 -7.63
C TRP A 58 2.41 -3.19 -6.96
N SER A 59 1.72 -4.30 -7.01
CA SER A 59 2.11 -5.55 -6.33
C SER A 59 3.52 -6.04 -6.65
N TYR A 60 4.12 -5.58 -7.75
CA TYR A 60 5.53 -5.80 -8.09
C TYR A 60 6.49 -5.40 -6.95
N LEU A 61 6.17 -4.33 -6.22
CA LEU A 61 6.94 -3.88 -5.06
C LEU A 61 7.13 -5.00 -4.02
N HIS A 62 6.15 -5.88 -3.91
CA HIS A 62 6.15 -6.96 -2.92
C HIS A 62 6.72 -8.29 -3.44
N ARG A 63 7.16 -8.41 -4.71
CA ARG A 63 7.57 -9.67 -5.35
C ARG A 63 8.56 -10.50 -4.53
N LYS A 64 9.58 -9.85 -3.96
CA LYS A 64 10.61 -10.52 -3.14
C LYS A 64 10.04 -10.98 -1.80
N MET A 65 9.15 -10.17 -1.20
CA MET A 65 8.47 -10.52 0.04
C MET A 65 7.49 -11.69 -0.17
N ILE A 66 6.70 -11.68 -1.24
CA ILE A 66 5.79 -12.79 -1.59
C ILE A 66 6.57 -14.10 -1.62
N ARG A 67 7.64 -14.19 -2.42
CA ARG A 67 8.47 -15.40 -2.52
C ARG A 67 9.03 -15.84 -1.17
N GLY A 68 9.61 -14.89 -0.42
CA GLY A 68 10.22 -15.17 0.88
C GLY A 68 9.24 -15.67 1.93
N LEU A 69 8.01 -15.13 1.96
CA LEU A 69 6.96 -15.52 2.89
C LEU A 69 6.33 -16.86 2.49
N VAL A 70 6.09 -17.10 1.20
CA VAL A 70 5.56 -18.38 0.69
C VAL A 70 6.49 -19.54 1.02
N VAL A 71 7.81 -19.38 0.85
CA VAL A 71 8.80 -20.41 1.24
C VAL A 71 8.75 -20.73 2.74
N ARG A 72 8.30 -19.77 3.57
CA ARG A 72 8.09 -19.98 5.02
C ARG A 72 6.70 -20.55 5.37
N GLY A 73 5.89 -20.87 4.37
CA GLY A 73 4.59 -21.51 4.53
C GLY A 73 3.42 -20.55 4.74
N HIS A 74 3.59 -19.26 4.47
CA HIS A 74 2.51 -18.27 4.57
C HIS A 74 1.69 -18.22 3.27
N ARG A 75 0.39 -17.93 3.40
CA ARG A 75 -0.43 -17.45 2.30
C ARG A 75 -0.30 -15.94 2.20
N VAL A 76 0.02 -15.46 1.00
CA VAL A 76 0.30 -14.03 0.76
C VAL A 76 -0.60 -13.52 -0.35
N LEU A 77 -1.32 -12.44 -0.05
CA LEU A 77 -2.10 -11.71 -1.04
C LEU A 77 -1.49 -10.31 -1.22
N ALA A 78 -1.30 -9.90 -2.47
CA ALA A 78 -0.81 -8.56 -2.81
C ALA A 78 -1.74 -7.94 -3.84
N LEU A 79 -2.34 -6.79 -3.50
CA LEU A 79 -3.30 -6.11 -4.36
C LEU A 79 -2.61 -5.13 -5.30
N ASP A 80 -3.23 -4.90 -6.47
CA ASP A 80 -3.03 -3.68 -7.25
C ASP A 80 -4.20 -2.75 -7.00
N LEU A 81 -3.99 -1.64 -6.33
CA LEU A 81 -5.06 -0.65 -6.12
C LEU A 81 -5.63 -0.18 -7.46
N ILE A 82 -6.94 0.13 -7.50
CA ILE A 82 -7.56 0.68 -8.72
C ILE A 82 -6.76 1.89 -9.22
N GLY A 83 -6.45 1.89 -10.51
CA GLY A 83 -5.57 2.87 -11.13
C GLY A 83 -4.10 2.46 -11.23
N MET A 84 -3.71 1.33 -10.60
CA MET A 84 -2.33 0.83 -10.53
C MET A 84 -2.23 -0.59 -11.10
N GLY A 85 -1.00 -1.02 -11.39
CA GLY A 85 -0.70 -2.40 -11.81
C GLY A 85 -1.60 -2.93 -12.92
N ARG A 86 -2.12 -4.13 -12.72
CA ARG A 86 -3.06 -4.80 -13.65
C ARG A 86 -4.53 -4.46 -13.39
N SER A 87 -4.85 -3.68 -12.36
CA SER A 87 -6.20 -3.20 -12.10
C SER A 87 -6.63 -2.15 -13.12
N ASP A 88 -7.93 -2.04 -13.35
CA ASP A 88 -8.50 -1.03 -14.25
C ASP A 88 -8.18 0.39 -13.75
N LYS A 89 -8.09 1.33 -14.69
CA LYS A 89 -7.62 2.69 -14.47
C LYS A 89 -8.67 3.70 -14.91
N PRO A 90 -9.55 4.17 -14.00
CA PRO A 90 -10.40 5.34 -14.29
C PRO A 90 -9.58 6.48 -14.86
N THR A 91 -10.10 7.14 -15.90
CA THR A 91 -9.36 8.15 -16.67
C THR A 91 -9.48 9.56 -16.11
N ASP A 92 -10.52 9.83 -15.32
CA ASP A 92 -10.69 11.12 -14.66
C ASP A 92 -10.08 11.09 -13.24
N LYS A 93 -9.22 12.06 -12.94
CA LYS A 93 -8.65 12.23 -11.59
C LYS A 93 -9.72 12.42 -10.51
N ALA A 94 -10.90 12.96 -10.87
CA ALA A 94 -12.02 13.16 -9.97
C ALA A 94 -12.70 11.85 -9.54
N ASP A 95 -12.48 10.75 -10.25
CA ASP A 95 -12.99 9.43 -9.89
C ASP A 95 -12.23 8.82 -8.69
N TYR A 96 -11.08 9.37 -8.35
CA TYR A 96 -10.26 8.90 -7.24
C TYR A 96 -10.53 9.70 -5.96
N SER A 97 -10.76 8.99 -4.88
CA SER A 97 -10.87 9.55 -3.52
C SER A 97 -10.41 8.51 -2.50
N LEU A 98 -10.07 8.94 -1.29
CA LEU A 98 -9.79 8.00 -0.19
C LEU A 98 -10.99 7.09 0.07
N ALA A 99 -12.20 7.65 0.07
CA ALA A 99 -13.43 6.88 0.30
C ALA A 99 -13.62 5.79 -0.76
N ASN A 100 -13.40 6.09 -2.04
CA ASN A 100 -13.51 5.11 -3.11
C ASN A 100 -12.46 3.99 -2.94
N HIS A 101 -11.21 4.31 -2.62
CA HIS A 101 -10.18 3.30 -2.41
C HIS A 101 -10.48 2.38 -1.23
N VAL A 102 -10.97 2.92 -0.12
CA VAL A 102 -11.40 2.14 1.04
C VAL A 102 -12.58 1.24 0.69
N ASP A 103 -13.57 1.76 -0.04
CA ASP A 103 -14.72 0.97 -0.50
C ASP A 103 -14.31 -0.15 -1.46
N TRP A 104 -13.50 0.14 -2.48
CA TRP A 104 -13.07 -0.84 -3.48
C TRP A 104 -12.26 -1.99 -2.87
N VAL A 105 -11.33 -1.68 -1.96
CA VAL A 105 -10.58 -2.72 -1.24
C VAL A 105 -11.49 -3.46 -0.27
N GLY A 106 -12.46 -2.78 0.36
CA GLY A 106 -13.47 -3.39 1.21
C GLY A 106 -14.36 -4.40 0.47
N GLN A 107 -14.84 -4.04 -0.73
CA GLN A 107 -15.59 -4.96 -1.60
C GLN A 107 -14.78 -6.21 -1.94
N TRP A 108 -13.50 -6.04 -2.34
CA TRP A 108 -12.61 -7.15 -2.60
C TRP A 108 -12.42 -8.03 -1.36
N LEU A 109 -12.17 -7.44 -0.21
CA LEU A 109 -11.94 -8.14 1.07
C LEU A 109 -13.16 -9.01 1.46
N VAL A 110 -14.37 -8.48 1.27
CA VAL A 110 -15.61 -9.21 1.53
C VAL A 110 -15.80 -10.34 0.54
N ALA A 111 -15.53 -10.10 -0.75
CA ALA A 111 -15.67 -11.10 -1.81
C ALA A 111 -14.72 -12.28 -1.66
N GLU A 112 -13.51 -12.06 -1.14
CA GLU A 112 -12.53 -13.12 -0.83
C GLU A 112 -12.81 -13.83 0.50
N ASP A 113 -13.74 -13.32 1.30
CA ASP A 113 -14.16 -13.84 2.62
C ASP A 113 -12.98 -14.16 3.56
N LEU A 114 -11.97 -13.28 3.56
CA LEU A 114 -10.76 -13.45 4.35
C LEU A 114 -11.00 -13.08 5.81
N SER A 115 -10.34 -13.81 6.69
CA SER A 115 -10.32 -13.56 8.14
C SER A 115 -8.95 -13.89 8.73
N ASN A 116 -8.71 -13.52 9.99
CA ASN A 116 -7.42 -13.71 10.67
C ASN A 116 -6.23 -13.11 9.90
N ILE A 117 -6.45 -11.98 9.24
CA ILE A 117 -5.50 -11.34 8.33
C ILE A 117 -4.38 -10.66 9.12
N THR A 118 -3.14 -10.86 8.69
CA THR A 118 -2.04 -9.96 9.01
C THR A 118 -1.95 -8.91 7.91
N LEU A 119 -2.22 -7.65 8.24
CA LEU A 119 -2.06 -6.53 7.31
C LEU A 119 -0.62 -6.03 7.34
N TYR A 120 0.05 -6.00 6.18
CA TYR A 120 1.24 -5.19 5.93
C TYR A 120 0.87 -4.08 4.96
N CYS A 121 1.14 -2.84 5.32
CA CYS A 121 0.73 -1.69 4.52
C CYS A 121 1.81 -0.60 4.53
N GLN A 122 2.06 0.00 3.35
CA GLN A 122 3.07 1.03 3.12
C GLN A 122 2.48 2.18 2.31
N ASP A 123 2.90 3.43 2.59
CA ASP A 123 2.48 4.64 1.87
C ASP A 123 0.95 4.74 1.75
N TRP A 124 0.38 4.86 0.56
CA TRP A 124 -1.06 4.86 0.32
C TRP A 124 -1.75 3.55 0.70
N GLY A 125 -1.03 2.43 0.63
CA GLY A 125 -1.52 1.17 1.19
C GLY A 125 -1.75 1.26 2.70
N GLY A 126 -0.96 2.08 3.41
CA GLY A 126 -1.18 2.41 4.81
C GLY A 126 -2.38 3.32 5.03
N ILE A 127 -2.50 4.39 4.24
CA ILE A 127 -3.67 5.30 4.32
C ILE A 127 -4.96 4.50 4.06
N THR A 128 -5.01 3.71 2.99
CA THR A 128 -6.18 2.89 2.64
C THR A 128 -6.41 1.77 3.65
N GLY A 129 -5.37 0.99 3.96
CA GLY A 129 -5.46 -0.19 4.81
C GLY A 129 -5.87 0.11 6.24
N LEU A 130 -5.34 1.19 6.84
CA LEU A 130 -5.74 1.59 8.18
C LEU A 130 -7.18 2.14 8.22
N ASN A 131 -7.63 2.82 7.16
CA ASN A 131 -9.01 3.27 7.04
C ASN A 131 -10.03 2.14 6.75
N LEU A 132 -9.58 0.91 6.42
CA LEU A 132 -10.44 -0.28 6.37
C LEU A 132 -10.82 -0.80 7.77
N LEU A 133 -9.97 -0.58 8.77
CA LEU A 133 -10.11 -1.21 10.09
C LEU A 133 -11.40 -0.80 10.83
N PRO A 134 -11.91 0.45 10.77
CA PRO A 134 -13.18 0.79 11.37
C PRO A 134 -14.37 -0.02 10.83
N PHE A 135 -14.30 -0.49 9.58
CA PHE A 135 -15.38 -1.21 8.90
C PHE A 135 -15.20 -2.73 8.94
N HIS A 136 -13.95 -3.21 8.98
CA HIS A 136 -13.60 -4.62 8.81
C HIS A 136 -12.58 -5.13 9.85
N GLY A 137 -12.37 -4.41 10.95
CA GLY A 137 -11.33 -4.71 11.93
C GLY A 137 -11.43 -6.09 12.59
N ASP A 138 -12.61 -6.70 12.60
CA ASP A 138 -12.85 -8.07 13.06
C ASP A 138 -12.12 -9.11 12.19
N ARG A 139 -11.94 -8.83 10.89
CA ARG A 139 -11.23 -9.71 9.94
C ARG A 139 -9.70 -9.70 10.13
N PHE A 140 -9.15 -8.68 10.79
CA PHE A 140 -7.71 -8.52 10.98
C PHE A 140 -7.28 -8.99 12.37
N SER A 141 -6.21 -9.77 12.42
CA SER A 141 -5.60 -10.25 13.67
C SER A 141 -4.45 -9.36 14.14
N ARG A 142 -3.74 -8.71 13.23
CA ARG A 142 -2.59 -7.85 13.50
C ARG A 142 -2.29 -6.91 12.33
N VAL A 143 -1.51 -5.87 12.61
CA VAL A 143 -1.12 -4.86 11.63
C VAL A 143 0.39 -4.62 11.69
N ILE A 144 1.02 -4.47 10.53
CA ILE A 144 2.38 -3.97 10.34
C ILE A 144 2.29 -2.73 9.46
N ALA A 145 2.51 -1.56 10.04
CA ALA A 145 2.59 -0.30 9.31
C ALA A 145 4.05 0.01 8.97
N SER A 146 4.34 0.26 7.71
CA SER A 146 5.68 0.48 7.19
C SER A 146 5.71 1.74 6.33
N ASN A 147 6.66 2.62 6.54
CA ASN A 147 6.87 3.84 5.75
C ASN A 147 5.56 4.50 5.28
N THR A 148 4.68 4.77 6.24
CA THR A 148 3.35 5.35 6.01
C THR A 148 2.99 6.33 7.12
N GLY A 149 2.05 7.19 6.85
CA GLY A 149 1.43 8.08 7.82
C GLY A 149 0.00 8.39 7.41
N VAL A 150 -0.87 8.63 8.37
CA VAL A 150 -2.23 9.05 8.09
C VAL A 150 -2.45 10.43 8.69
N PRO A 151 -2.21 11.51 7.93
CA PRO A 151 -2.58 12.86 8.34
C PRO A 151 -4.11 12.99 8.41
N ALA A 152 -4.56 13.89 9.27
CA ALA A 152 -5.99 14.16 9.47
C ALA A 152 -6.23 15.68 9.62
N GLY A 153 -5.65 16.47 8.70
CA GLY A 153 -5.82 17.92 8.68
C GLY A 153 -4.74 18.71 9.44
N GLU A 154 -3.65 18.06 9.91
CA GLU A 154 -2.60 18.73 10.69
C GLU A 154 -1.62 19.57 9.84
N GLY A 155 -1.79 19.60 8.53
CA GLY A 155 -0.88 20.25 7.59
C GLY A 155 0.09 19.28 6.93
N ALA A 156 0.74 19.73 5.86
CA ALA A 156 1.73 18.94 5.13
C ALA A 156 3.10 19.02 5.82
N THR A 157 3.79 17.88 5.88
CA THR A 157 5.22 17.85 6.25
C THR A 157 6.06 18.34 5.09
N LYS A 158 7.33 18.70 5.36
CA LYS A 158 8.24 19.14 4.28
C LYS A 158 8.43 18.09 3.18
N GLY A 159 8.43 16.81 3.53
CA GLY A 159 8.48 15.71 2.56
C GLY A 159 7.26 15.70 1.64
N ILE A 160 6.06 15.84 2.22
CA ILE A 160 4.80 15.92 1.45
C ILE A 160 4.75 17.20 0.59
N GLU A 161 5.14 18.36 1.13
CA GLU A 161 5.21 19.61 0.35
C GLU A 161 6.11 19.47 -0.89
N ASN A 162 7.30 18.89 -0.71
CA ASN A 162 8.24 18.68 -1.81
C ASN A 162 7.66 17.72 -2.86
N TRP A 163 6.98 16.66 -2.41
CA TRP A 163 6.31 15.69 -3.28
C TRP A 163 5.18 16.35 -4.08
N LEU A 164 4.31 17.10 -3.43
CA LEU A 164 3.22 17.85 -4.10
C LEU A 164 3.76 18.86 -5.11
N ALA A 165 4.82 19.59 -4.77
CA ALA A 165 5.47 20.54 -5.66
C ALA A 165 6.05 19.85 -6.91
N PHE A 166 6.69 18.68 -6.73
CA PHE A 166 7.22 17.90 -7.84
C PHE A 166 6.10 17.42 -8.76
N VAL A 167 5.05 16.79 -8.21
CA VAL A 167 3.91 16.28 -9.02
C VAL A 167 3.19 17.42 -9.75
N SER A 168 3.09 18.61 -9.12
CA SER A 168 2.50 19.78 -9.78
C SER A 168 3.34 20.33 -10.94
N SER A 169 4.63 19.98 -11.00
CA SER A 169 5.55 20.49 -12.04
C SER A 169 5.64 19.60 -13.28
N VAL A 170 4.97 18.44 -13.29
CA VAL A 170 5.05 17.48 -14.40
C VAL A 170 3.66 17.16 -14.94
N GLU A 171 3.58 16.92 -16.25
CA GLU A 171 2.35 16.43 -16.90
C GLU A 171 2.24 14.90 -16.80
N GLU A 172 3.37 14.22 -16.86
CA GLU A 172 3.50 12.76 -16.70
C GLU A 172 4.55 12.45 -15.61
N LEU A 173 4.25 11.48 -14.77
CA LEU A 173 5.20 11.03 -13.75
C LEU A 173 6.23 10.08 -14.39
N PRO A 174 7.52 10.33 -14.18
CA PRO A 174 8.55 9.34 -14.50
C PRO A 174 8.53 8.22 -13.44
N ILE A 175 7.60 7.25 -13.60
CA ILE A 175 7.26 6.26 -12.57
C ILE A 175 8.50 5.56 -12.02
N SER A 176 9.32 4.93 -12.87
CA SER A 176 10.56 4.27 -12.44
C SER A 176 11.58 5.23 -11.84
N GLY A 177 11.57 6.50 -12.27
CA GLY A 177 12.39 7.57 -11.69
C GLY A 177 11.96 7.90 -10.26
N VAL A 178 10.64 7.98 -10.00
CA VAL A 178 10.06 8.16 -8.65
C VAL A 178 10.43 6.97 -7.77
N MET A 179 10.24 5.74 -8.26
CA MET A 179 10.63 4.52 -7.53
C MET A 179 12.10 4.54 -7.17
N GLN A 180 13.00 4.90 -8.12
CA GLN A 180 14.44 5.01 -7.85
C GLN A 180 14.76 6.08 -6.80
N SER A 181 14.08 7.22 -6.81
CA SER A 181 14.35 8.30 -5.86
C SER A 181 13.96 7.95 -4.41
N GLY A 182 12.96 7.10 -4.24
CA GLY A 182 12.50 6.59 -2.95
C GLY A 182 13.14 5.26 -2.53
N THR A 183 14.15 4.76 -3.27
CA THR A 183 14.89 3.52 -3.00
C THR A 183 16.36 3.84 -2.78
N ALA A 184 16.97 3.33 -1.71
CA ALA A 184 18.38 3.59 -1.40
C ALA A 184 19.32 2.83 -2.35
N ARG A 185 18.98 1.58 -2.71
CA ARG A 185 19.73 0.81 -3.68
C ARG A 185 19.44 1.26 -5.11
N ARG A 186 20.32 0.92 -6.04
CA ARG A 186 20.07 1.13 -7.47
C ARG A 186 19.15 0.03 -8.01
N LEU A 187 18.04 0.42 -8.64
CA LEU A 187 17.17 -0.47 -9.38
C LEU A 187 17.81 -0.89 -10.71
N SER A 188 17.65 -2.17 -11.11
CA SER A 188 18.04 -2.66 -12.43
C SER A 188 17.19 -2.01 -13.53
N ASP A 189 17.61 -2.13 -14.78
CA ASP A 189 16.80 -1.66 -15.91
C ASP A 189 15.54 -2.53 -16.08
N GLY A 190 15.59 -3.83 -15.74
CA GLY A 190 14.42 -4.71 -15.71
C GLY A 190 13.41 -4.32 -14.62
N GLU A 191 13.90 -4.01 -13.41
CA GLU A 191 13.04 -3.52 -12.32
C GLU A 191 12.37 -2.18 -12.68
N LYS A 192 13.09 -1.26 -13.30
CA LYS A 192 12.53 0.01 -13.79
C LYS A 192 11.46 -0.22 -14.85
N ALA A 193 11.74 -1.07 -15.85
CA ALA A 193 10.77 -1.43 -16.88
C ALA A 193 9.51 -2.06 -16.28
N ALA A 194 9.63 -2.86 -15.23
CA ALA A 194 8.51 -3.47 -14.54
C ALA A 194 7.64 -2.43 -13.79
N TYR A 195 8.25 -1.40 -13.19
CA TYR A 195 7.48 -0.30 -12.60
C TYR A 195 6.77 0.57 -13.64
N ASP A 196 7.35 0.73 -14.83
CA ASP A 196 6.74 1.49 -15.93
C ASP A 196 5.69 0.67 -16.72
N ALA A 197 5.69 -0.66 -16.57
CA ALA A 197 4.82 -1.56 -17.34
C ALA A 197 3.33 -1.21 -17.26
N PRO A 198 2.74 -0.85 -16.09
CA PRO A 198 1.32 -0.51 -15.97
C PRO A 198 0.90 0.77 -16.73
N PHE A 199 1.85 1.62 -17.11
CA PHE A 199 1.62 2.97 -17.60
C PHE A 199 2.26 3.16 -18.99
N PRO A 200 1.62 2.64 -20.08
CA PRO A 200 2.17 2.74 -21.45
C PRO A 200 2.45 4.17 -21.90
N ASP A 201 1.61 5.11 -21.45
CA ASP A 201 1.71 6.56 -21.70
C ASP A 201 0.96 7.35 -20.61
N GLY A 202 0.98 8.67 -20.69
CA GLY A 202 0.38 9.57 -19.69
C GLY A 202 -1.14 9.41 -19.51
N THR A 203 -1.87 8.85 -20.49
CA THR A 203 -3.32 8.63 -20.36
C THR A 203 -3.66 7.57 -19.29
N PHE A 204 -2.72 6.69 -18.98
CA PHE A 204 -2.85 5.68 -17.91
C PHE A 204 -2.47 6.21 -16.53
N GLN A 205 -2.04 7.47 -16.41
CA GLN A 205 -1.48 8.02 -15.18
C GLN A 205 -2.45 8.90 -14.37
N ALA A 206 -3.76 8.83 -14.60
CA ALA A 206 -4.73 9.62 -13.83
C ALA A 206 -4.61 9.33 -12.33
N SER A 207 -4.49 8.06 -11.93
CA SER A 207 -4.32 7.63 -10.54
C SER A 207 -3.03 8.14 -9.89
N PRO A 208 -1.82 7.81 -10.39
CA PRO A 208 -0.59 8.25 -9.74
C PRO A 208 -0.46 9.79 -9.66
N LEU A 209 -1.08 10.52 -10.57
CA LEU A 209 -1.15 11.98 -10.53
C LEU A 209 -2.22 12.53 -9.57
N ALA A 210 -3.29 11.77 -9.28
CA ALA A 210 -4.34 12.18 -8.35
C ALA A 210 -3.97 11.93 -6.88
N PHE A 211 -3.38 10.77 -6.57
CA PHE A 211 -3.11 10.34 -5.19
C PHE A 211 -2.39 11.38 -4.31
N PRO A 212 -1.35 12.08 -4.76
CA PRO A 212 -0.67 13.08 -3.93
C PRO A 212 -1.60 14.15 -3.39
N PHE A 213 -2.57 14.60 -4.20
CA PHE A 213 -3.53 15.64 -3.81
C PHE A 213 -4.70 15.13 -2.96
N LEU A 214 -4.87 13.81 -2.87
CA LEU A 214 -5.86 13.18 -2.00
C LEU A 214 -5.35 12.99 -0.56
N ILE A 215 -4.04 13.20 -0.29
CA ILE A 215 -3.49 13.08 1.06
C ILE A 215 -4.20 14.09 1.97
N PRO A 216 -4.83 13.66 3.09
CA PRO A 216 -5.69 14.53 3.90
C PRO A 216 -4.87 15.43 4.84
N VAL A 217 -4.01 16.28 4.27
CA VAL A 217 -3.13 17.20 5.01
C VAL A 217 -3.81 18.50 5.39
N GLN A 218 -4.75 19.03 4.57
CA GLN A 218 -5.45 20.27 4.85
C GLN A 218 -6.77 19.97 5.56
N PRO A 219 -7.21 20.83 6.50
CA PRO A 219 -8.43 20.60 7.29
C PRO A 219 -9.71 20.46 6.46
N ASP A 220 -9.76 21.05 5.28
CA ASP A 220 -10.89 21.01 4.34
C ASP A 220 -10.83 19.87 3.33
N ASN A 221 -9.78 19.03 3.38
CA ASN A 221 -9.68 17.87 2.51
C ASN A 221 -10.80 16.86 2.81
N PRO A 222 -11.52 16.38 1.78
CA PRO A 222 -12.65 15.45 1.96
C PRO A 222 -12.31 14.13 2.68
N GLY A 223 -11.05 13.71 2.70
CA GLY A 223 -10.59 12.50 3.41
C GLY A 223 -10.40 12.70 4.92
N VAL A 224 -10.35 13.94 5.42
CA VAL A 224 -10.08 14.22 6.85
C VAL A 224 -11.09 13.58 7.79
N PRO A 225 -12.42 13.68 7.57
CA PRO A 225 -13.39 13.05 8.48
C PRO A 225 -13.18 11.53 8.62
N MET A 226 -12.85 10.83 7.51
CA MET A 226 -12.57 9.40 7.52
C MET A 226 -11.30 9.09 8.31
N CYS A 227 -10.23 9.87 8.12
CA CYS A 227 -8.98 9.69 8.86
C CYS A 227 -9.13 9.99 10.36
N LEU A 228 -9.96 10.96 10.75
CA LEU A 228 -10.29 11.21 12.16
C LEU A 228 -11.01 10.00 12.78
N ALA A 229 -12.05 9.49 12.12
CA ALA A 229 -12.78 8.31 12.59
C ALA A 229 -11.84 7.06 12.65
N MET A 230 -10.94 6.91 11.72
CA MET A 230 -9.91 5.86 11.75
C MET A 230 -8.99 6.02 12.97
N TRP A 231 -8.53 7.22 13.31
CA TRP A 231 -7.71 7.45 14.49
C TRP A 231 -8.46 7.16 15.79
N GLU A 232 -9.74 7.59 15.90
CA GLU A 232 -10.60 7.25 17.04
C GLU A 232 -10.73 5.73 17.20
N PHE A 233 -10.91 5.00 16.11
CA PHE A 233 -10.94 3.53 16.13
C PHE A 233 -9.59 2.93 16.55
N LEU A 234 -8.47 3.39 15.99
CA LEU A 234 -7.14 2.88 16.31
C LEU A 234 -6.73 3.14 17.77
N GLU A 235 -7.22 4.20 18.40
CA GLU A 235 -7.04 4.44 19.84
C GLU A 235 -7.74 3.39 20.72
N THR A 236 -8.62 2.56 20.14
CA THR A 236 -9.23 1.39 20.79
C THR A 236 -8.63 0.05 20.35
N TRP A 237 -7.71 0.07 19.40
CA TRP A 237 -7.14 -1.15 18.80
C TRP A 237 -6.15 -1.82 19.73
N THR A 238 -6.51 -3.00 20.29
CA THR A 238 -5.68 -3.76 21.23
C THR A 238 -4.95 -4.95 20.60
N LYS A 239 -5.31 -5.34 19.37
CA LYS A 239 -4.60 -6.40 18.64
C LYS A 239 -3.18 -5.93 18.27
N PRO A 240 -2.20 -6.85 18.12
CA PRO A 240 -0.80 -6.48 17.84
C PRO A 240 -0.66 -5.50 16.68
N PHE A 241 0.07 -4.40 16.91
CA PHE A 241 0.36 -3.36 15.93
C PHE A 241 1.86 -3.04 15.92
N LEU A 242 2.55 -3.41 14.85
CA LEU A 242 3.99 -3.20 14.68
C LEU A 242 4.26 -2.05 13.71
N THR A 243 5.28 -1.25 13.97
CA THR A 243 5.82 -0.29 13.01
C THR A 243 7.20 -0.73 12.54
N VAL A 244 7.44 -0.71 11.22
CA VAL A 244 8.72 -1.06 10.58
C VAL A 244 9.06 0.03 9.58
N PHE A 245 10.07 0.84 9.85
CA PHE A 245 10.35 2.04 9.07
C PHE A 245 11.80 2.11 8.63
N GLY A 246 12.05 2.57 7.40
CA GLY A 246 13.37 2.91 6.89
C GLY A 246 13.78 4.30 7.37
N THR A 247 15.03 4.45 7.86
CA THR A 247 15.49 5.68 8.50
C THR A 247 15.74 6.83 7.52
N GLU A 248 15.86 6.55 6.21
CA GLU A 248 16.07 7.57 5.18
C GLU A 248 14.76 8.06 4.54
N ASP A 249 13.59 7.52 4.92
CA ASP A 249 12.30 7.99 4.43
C ASP A 249 12.00 9.42 4.90
N ALA A 250 12.09 10.35 3.96
CA ALA A 250 11.84 11.77 4.20
C ALA A 250 10.33 12.10 4.37
N ILE A 251 9.43 11.22 3.93
CA ILE A 251 7.99 11.48 3.89
C ILE A 251 7.35 11.12 5.24
N SER A 252 7.57 9.91 5.73
CA SER A 252 6.88 9.41 6.91
C SER A 252 7.78 9.24 8.13
N TYR A 253 9.01 8.68 7.99
CA TYR A 253 9.91 8.49 9.11
C TYR A 253 10.41 9.81 9.70
N LYS A 254 10.98 10.70 8.86
CA LYS A 254 11.48 12.01 9.32
C LYS A 254 10.35 12.90 9.87
N ALA A 255 9.08 12.63 9.50
CA ALA A 255 7.90 13.26 10.05
C ALA A 255 7.45 12.66 11.41
N GLY A 256 8.05 11.57 11.86
CA GLY A 256 7.70 10.91 13.13
C GLY A 256 6.36 10.18 13.09
N ALA A 257 5.90 9.75 11.91
CA ALA A 257 4.61 9.06 11.77
C ALA A 257 4.55 7.76 12.60
N HIS A 258 5.65 6.97 12.62
CA HIS A 258 5.78 5.78 13.45
C HIS A 258 5.62 6.09 14.93
N LEU A 259 6.20 7.19 15.43
CA LEU A 259 6.08 7.59 16.83
C LEU A 259 4.65 8.00 17.21
N LYS A 260 3.91 8.63 16.28
CA LYS A 260 2.47 8.94 16.48
C LYS A 260 1.68 7.65 16.65
N MET A 261 1.89 6.63 15.80
CA MET A 261 1.24 5.33 15.87
C MET A 261 1.57 4.60 17.18
N GLN A 262 2.85 4.50 17.53
CA GLN A 262 3.31 3.84 18.76
C GLN A 262 2.72 4.44 20.03
N ARG A 263 2.53 5.76 20.07
CA ARG A 263 1.94 6.45 21.23
C ARG A 263 0.43 6.32 21.34
N LYS A 264 -0.28 6.30 20.19
CA LYS A 264 -1.74 6.39 20.17
C LYS A 264 -2.45 5.05 20.14
N ILE A 265 -1.80 4.00 19.60
CA ILE A 265 -2.44 2.71 19.36
C ILE A 265 -2.09 1.74 20.51
N PRO A 266 -3.06 1.30 21.33
CA PRO A 266 -2.80 0.40 22.45
C PRO A 266 -2.11 -0.90 22.06
N GLY A 267 -2.46 -1.47 20.90
CA GLY A 267 -1.84 -2.69 20.36
C GLY A 267 -0.37 -2.55 19.96
N ALA A 268 0.16 -1.32 19.90
CA ALA A 268 1.57 -1.06 19.68
C ALA A 268 2.40 -1.20 20.96
N ALA A 269 1.77 -1.06 22.13
CA ALA A 269 2.47 -1.14 23.40
C ALA A 269 3.13 -2.52 23.59
N GLY A 270 4.42 -2.54 23.96
CA GLY A 270 5.18 -3.77 24.20
C GLY A 270 5.66 -4.49 22.92
N GLN A 271 5.35 -3.96 21.72
CA GLN A 271 5.91 -4.50 20.49
C GLN A 271 7.36 -4.03 20.30
N GLN A 272 8.17 -4.87 19.65
CA GLN A 272 9.53 -4.52 19.27
C GLN A 272 9.50 -3.79 17.91
N HIS A 273 9.18 -2.48 17.93
CA HIS A 273 9.20 -1.64 16.74
C HIS A 273 10.58 -1.60 16.12
N ILE A 274 10.65 -1.55 14.79
CA ILE A 274 11.89 -1.73 14.04
C ILE A 274 12.15 -0.52 13.15
N GLU A 275 13.37 -0.04 13.21
CA GLU A 275 13.94 0.97 12.30
C GLU A 275 15.04 0.29 11.48
N ILE A 276 14.89 0.28 10.15
CA ILE A 276 15.87 -0.31 9.24
C ILE A 276 16.79 0.80 8.77
N GLU A 277 18.02 0.79 9.29
CA GLU A 277 19.03 1.81 8.98
C GLU A 277 19.38 1.81 7.48
N GLY A 278 19.40 2.99 6.88
CA GLY A 278 19.76 3.21 5.49
C GLY A 278 18.66 2.85 4.48
N ALA A 279 17.56 2.22 4.89
CA ALA A 279 16.43 1.99 3.99
C ALA A 279 15.62 3.27 3.78
N ASN A 280 15.14 3.48 2.54
CA ASN A 280 14.37 4.64 2.14
C ASN A 280 12.87 4.32 2.07
N HIS A 281 12.09 5.15 1.39
CA HIS A 281 10.63 5.10 1.33
C HIS A 281 10.09 3.76 0.81
N PHE A 282 10.66 3.21 -0.28
CA PHE A 282 10.32 1.89 -0.80
C PHE A 282 11.18 0.81 -0.12
N ILE A 283 10.99 0.66 1.17
CA ILE A 283 11.73 -0.24 2.06
C ILE A 283 11.71 -1.71 1.57
N GLN A 284 10.69 -2.12 0.82
CA GLN A 284 10.54 -3.44 0.22
C GLN A 284 11.61 -3.73 -0.84
N GLU A 285 12.14 -2.68 -1.47
CA GLU A 285 13.27 -2.79 -2.40
C GLU A 285 14.62 -2.79 -1.68
N ASP A 286 14.72 -2.09 -0.57
CA ASP A 286 15.98 -1.93 0.15
C ASP A 286 16.27 -3.08 1.12
N ALA A 287 15.24 -3.64 1.77
CA ALA A 287 15.40 -4.61 2.83
C ALA A 287 14.35 -5.75 2.79
N PRO A 288 14.10 -6.39 1.63
CA PRO A 288 13.03 -7.40 1.50
C PRO A 288 13.24 -8.61 2.41
N GLU A 289 14.48 -9.10 2.57
CA GLU A 289 14.77 -10.27 3.42
C GLU A 289 14.51 -9.96 4.90
N GLN A 290 14.85 -8.75 5.36
CA GLN A 290 14.60 -8.33 6.74
C GLN A 290 13.09 -8.20 6.98
N LEU A 291 12.34 -7.63 6.02
CA LEU A 291 10.88 -7.54 6.12
C LEU A 291 10.23 -8.92 6.19
N VAL A 292 10.69 -9.87 5.37
CA VAL A 292 10.21 -11.26 5.40
C VAL A 292 10.44 -11.88 6.77
N GLU A 293 11.63 -11.72 7.36
CA GLU A 293 11.95 -12.25 8.69
C GLU A 293 11.08 -11.62 9.78
N ILE A 294 10.91 -10.29 9.74
CA ILE A 294 10.10 -9.54 10.69
C ILE A 294 8.63 -9.99 10.63
N ILE A 295 8.07 -10.11 9.43
CA ILE A 295 6.68 -10.53 9.23
C ILE A 295 6.49 -11.97 9.71
N ASP A 296 7.40 -12.89 9.35
CA ASP A 296 7.35 -14.28 9.77
C ASP A 296 7.38 -14.41 11.30
N GLN A 297 8.29 -13.70 11.98
CA GLN A 297 8.37 -13.70 13.44
C GLN A 297 7.12 -13.11 14.09
N PHE A 298 6.62 -11.98 13.57
CA PHE A 298 5.45 -11.30 14.11
C PHE A 298 4.16 -12.12 13.95
N THR A 299 4.02 -12.86 12.85
CA THR A 299 2.86 -13.75 12.64
C THR A 299 2.83 -14.93 13.60
N LYS A 300 3.99 -15.38 14.11
CA LYS A 300 4.13 -16.49 15.05
C LYS A 300 3.93 -16.09 16.52
N GLN A 301 3.93 -14.79 16.83
CA GLN A 301 3.69 -14.32 18.20
C GLN A 301 2.28 -14.68 18.67
N GLY A 302 2.17 -15.31 19.85
CA GLY A 302 0.88 -15.67 20.45
C GLY A 302 0.22 -16.93 19.88
N GLN A 303 0.93 -17.74 19.09
CA GLN A 303 0.47 -19.06 18.62
C GLN A 303 0.88 -20.22 19.54
N ASN A 304 1.54 -19.94 20.68
CA ASN A 304 1.95 -20.92 21.71
C ASN A 304 0.92 -21.03 22.85
#